data_61a6c33b8db69d3f9c71d0fec7919422
#
_entry.id   61a6c33b8db69d3f9c71d0fec7919422
#
_cell.length_a   1.000
_cell.length_b   1.000
_cell.length_c   1.000
_cell.angle_alpha   90.00
_cell.angle_beta   90.00
_cell.angle_gamma   90.00
#
_symmetry.space_group_name_H-M   'P 1'
#
loop_
_entity.id
_entity.type
_entity.pdbx_description
1 polymer ?
#
loop_
_entity_poly.entity_id
_entity_poly.type
_entity_poly.pdbx_seq_one_letter_code
_entity_poly.pdbx_strand_id
1 'polypeptide(L)'
;MQNLGFTEADWKLFRKRLPEWQERYMEGLVEEYKAFLSSEVPASTKFWELEKRLKNDRRKTGVLAEGISRSNMKFLMMDLINEGAIAEDDFDGFSDDFRDQLLFYYANVRKK
;
A
#
# COMPACT_ATOMS: atom_id res chain seq x y z
N MET A 1 0.37 -12.88 -28.28
CA MET A 1 -0.10 -12.80 -26.89
C MET A 1 0.89 -12.02 -26.07
N GLN A 2 0.45 -10.96 -25.42
CA GLN A 2 1.36 -10.14 -24.59
C GLN A 2 1.63 -10.84 -23.27
N ASN A 3 2.92 -10.95 -22.93
CA ASN A 3 3.29 -11.40 -21.61
C ASN A 3 3.35 -10.17 -20.68
N LEU A 4 2.34 -10.05 -19.82
CA LEU A 4 2.25 -8.93 -18.88
C LEU A 4 3.07 -9.15 -17.61
N GLY A 5 3.77 -10.28 -17.50
CA GLY A 5 4.56 -10.61 -16.32
C GLY A 5 3.73 -11.08 -15.13
N PHE A 6 2.43 -11.26 -15.31
CA PHE A 6 1.53 -11.80 -14.29
C PHE A 6 0.43 -12.64 -14.95
N THR A 7 -0.23 -13.48 -14.16
CA THR A 7 -1.29 -14.36 -14.61
C THR A 7 -2.66 -13.83 -14.18
N GLU A 8 -3.74 -14.41 -14.74
CA GLU A 8 -5.10 -14.09 -14.29
C GLU A 8 -5.29 -14.48 -12.82
N ALA A 9 -4.65 -15.55 -12.37
CA ALA A 9 -4.68 -15.93 -10.96
C ALA A 9 -4.06 -14.85 -10.08
N ASP A 10 -2.97 -14.23 -10.53
CA ASP A 10 -2.32 -13.12 -9.82
C ASP A 10 -3.27 -11.93 -9.67
N TRP A 11 -4.00 -11.62 -10.74
CA TRP A 11 -4.98 -10.54 -10.72
C TRP A 11 -6.09 -10.81 -9.71
N LYS A 12 -6.62 -12.02 -9.69
CA LYS A 12 -7.66 -12.42 -8.74
C LYS A 12 -7.16 -12.36 -7.30
N LEU A 13 -5.94 -12.82 -7.08
CA LEU A 13 -5.32 -12.79 -5.76
C LEU A 13 -5.11 -11.36 -5.26
N PHE A 14 -4.63 -10.49 -6.15
CA PHE A 14 -4.47 -9.07 -5.83
C PHE A 14 -5.80 -8.45 -5.38
N ARG A 15 -6.87 -8.67 -6.15
CA ARG A 15 -8.19 -8.14 -5.82
C ARG A 15 -8.70 -8.64 -4.48
N LYS A 16 -8.41 -9.88 -4.17
CA LYS A 16 -8.83 -10.49 -2.90
C LYS A 16 -8.07 -9.90 -1.73
N ARG A 17 -6.77 -9.70 -1.89
CA ARG A 17 -5.89 -9.25 -0.79
C ARG A 17 -5.88 -7.75 -0.57
N LEU A 18 -6.14 -6.95 -1.58
CA LEU A 18 -6.06 -5.50 -1.48
C LEU A 18 -6.84 -4.93 -0.30
N PRO A 19 -8.13 -5.27 -0.08
CA PRO A 19 -8.85 -4.73 1.06
C PRO A 19 -8.22 -5.09 2.41
N GLU A 20 -7.65 -6.28 2.53
CA GLU A 20 -6.97 -6.72 3.76
C GLU A 20 -5.71 -5.91 4.00
N TRP A 21 -4.93 -5.66 2.95
CA TRP A 21 -3.73 -4.83 3.02
C TRP A 21 -4.07 -3.40 3.40
N GLN A 22 -5.15 -2.86 2.83
CA GLN A 22 -5.59 -1.51 3.14
C GLN A 22 -6.05 -1.39 4.59
N GLU A 23 -6.80 -2.36 5.08
CA GLU A 23 -7.22 -2.38 6.48
C GLU A 23 -6.02 -2.39 7.41
N ARG A 24 -5.04 -3.23 7.14
CA ARG A 24 -3.82 -3.31 7.94
C ARG A 24 -3.03 -2.01 7.89
N TYR A 25 -2.92 -1.40 6.71
CA TYR A 25 -2.21 -0.12 6.53
C TYR A 25 -2.89 0.99 7.34
N MET A 26 -4.22 1.07 7.26
CA MET A 26 -4.98 2.07 8.00
C MET A 26 -4.91 1.85 9.51
N GLU A 27 -4.84 0.61 9.97
CA GLU A 27 -4.62 0.32 11.39
C GLU A 27 -3.31 0.96 11.88
N GLY A 28 -2.26 0.85 11.08
CA GLY A 28 -0.97 1.50 11.38
C GLY A 28 -1.08 3.01 11.43
N LEU A 29 -1.79 3.61 10.47
CA LEU A 29 -2.00 5.05 10.45
C LEU A 29 -2.79 5.51 11.67
N VAL A 30 -3.84 4.78 12.04
CA VAL A 30 -4.64 5.11 13.22
C VAL A 30 -3.80 5.09 14.49
N GLU A 31 -2.90 4.11 14.63
CA GLU A 31 -1.98 4.08 15.76
C GLU A 31 -1.03 5.29 15.78
N GLU A 32 -0.56 5.71 14.61
CA GLU A 32 0.28 6.92 14.52
C GLU A 32 -0.49 8.17 14.92
N TYR A 33 -1.75 8.30 14.47
CA TYR A 33 -2.60 9.43 14.83
C TYR A 33 -2.87 9.44 16.34
N LYS A 34 -3.13 8.28 16.90
CA LYS A 34 -3.39 8.11 18.33
C LYS A 34 -2.18 8.59 19.16
N ALA A 35 -0.99 8.16 18.77
CA ALA A 35 0.24 8.58 19.45
C ALA A 35 0.43 10.10 19.37
N PHE A 36 0.18 10.68 18.18
CA PHE A 36 0.30 12.12 18.00
C PHE A 36 -0.72 12.88 18.85
N LEU A 37 -1.98 12.43 18.84
CA LEU A 37 -3.04 13.07 19.62
C LEU A 37 -2.81 12.97 21.13
N SER A 38 -2.02 12.00 21.56
CA SER A 38 -1.64 11.83 22.98
C SER A 38 -0.42 12.67 23.38
N SER A 39 0.20 13.36 22.43
CA SER A 39 1.36 14.21 22.70
C SER A 39 0.95 15.50 23.43
N GLU A 40 1.96 16.25 23.93
CA GLU A 40 1.70 17.44 24.75
C GLU A 40 1.70 18.74 23.96
N VAL A 41 1.43 18.69 22.66
CA VAL A 41 1.29 19.91 21.87
C VAL A 41 -0.11 20.50 22.05
N PRO A 42 -0.31 21.81 21.78
CA PRO A 42 -1.62 22.44 21.92
C PRO A 42 -2.72 21.78 21.09
N ALA A 43 -3.95 21.87 21.56
CA ALA A 43 -5.12 21.28 20.87
C ALA A 43 -5.25 21.78 19.42
N SER A 44 -5.00 23.08 19.20
CA SER A 44 -5.05 23.63 17.84
C SER A 44 -4.02 23.00 16.91
N THR A 45 -2.81 22.74 17.41
CA THR A 45 -1.77 22.08 16.65
C THR A 45 -2.20 20.65 16.30
N LYS A 46 -2.78 19.93 17.26
CA LYS A 46 -3.31 18.57 17.01
C LYS A 46 -4.36 18.57 15.93
N PHE A 47 -5.30 19.48 16.02
CA PHE A 47 -6.45 19.57 15.09
C PHE A 47 -5.98 19.80 13.66
N TRP A 48 -5.17 20.83 13.43
CA TRP A 48 -4.77 21.20 12.08
C TRP A 48 -3.73 20.24 11.50
N GLU A 49 -2.83 19.71 12.33
CA GLU A 49 -1.86 18.71 11.88
C GLU A 49 -2.55 17.39 11.51
N LEU A 50 -3.55 16.99 12.29
CA LEU A 50 -4.32 15.79 11.98
C LEU A 50 -5.04 15.93 10.64
N GLU A 51 -5.67 17.08 10.39
CA GLU A 51 -6.32 17.35 9.11
C GLU A 51 -5.33 17.21 7.95
N LYS A 52 -4.15 17.79 8.10
CA LYS A 52 -3.09 17.73 7.09
C LYS A 52 -2.66 16.28 6.83
N ARG A 53 -2.43 15.52 7.89
CA ARG A 53 -2.05 14.11 7.78
C ARG A 53 -3.12 13.29 7.09
N LEU A 54 -4.38 13.48 7.44
CA LEU A 54 -5.51 12.78 6.83
C LEU A 54 -5.60 13.07 5.33
N LYS A 55 -5.40 14.32 4.93
CA LYS A 55 -5.42 14.70 3.52
C LYS A 55 -4.30 14.01 2.73
N ASN A 56 -3.11 13.97 3.30
CA ASN A 56 -1.96 13.31 2.67
C ASN A 56 -2.16 11.79 2.60
N ASP A 57 -2.58 11.19 3.70
CA ASP A 57 -2.70 9.74 3.81
C ASP A 57 -3.85 9.20 2.94
N ARG A 58 -4.91 9.99 2.74
CA ARG A 58 -6.02 9.58 1.88
C ARG A 58 -5.57 9.34 0.43
N ARG A 59 -4.48 9.93 0.00
CA ARG A 59 -3.94 9.77 -1.35
C ARG A 59 -3.14 8.48 -1.51
N LYS A 60 -2.80 7.82 -0.42
CA LYS A 60 -2.02 6.58 -0.46
C LYS A 60 -2.86 5.43 -1.00
N THR A 61 -2.23 4.57 -1.79
CA THR A 61 -2.90 3.38 -2.32
C THR A 61 -3.36 2.45 -1.20
N GLY A 62 -2.64 2.45 -0.08
CA GLY A 62 -3.02 1.70 1.11
C GLY A 62 -4.29 2.21 1.78
N VAL A 63 -4.80 3.40 1.39
CA VAL A 63 -6.05 3.96 1.90
C VAL A 63 -7.11 3.95 0.79
N LEU A 64 -6.77 4.48 -0.38
CA LEU A 64 -7.70 4.61 -1.50
C LEU A 64 -6.96 4.29 -2.79
N ALA A 65 -7.30 3.16 -3.40
CA ALA A 65 -6.72 2.76 -4.68
C ALA A 65 -7.65 3.19 -5.81
N GLU A 66 -7.13 3.98 -6.74
CA GLU A 66 -7.85 4.41 -7.91
C GLU A 66 -7.36 3.67 -9.15
N GLY A 67 -8.25 3.50 -10.12
CA GLY A 67 -7.88 2.86 -11.38
C GLY A 67 -7.50 1.39 -11.23
N ILE A 68 -8.23 0.65 -10.40
CA ILE A 68 -7.98 -0.77 -10.19
C ILE A 68 -8.32 -1.52 -11.47
N SER A 69 -7.29 -2.02 -12.17
CA SER A 69 -7.44 -2.75 -13.42
C SER A 69 -6.23 -3.67 -13.60
N ARG A 70 -6.35 -4.63 -14.50
CA ARG A 70 -5.23 -5.53 -14.81
C ARG A 70 -4.01 -4.76 -15.29
N SER A 71 -4.22 -3.76 -16.14
CA SER A 71 -3.12 -2.98 -16.68
C SER A 71 -2.42 -2.11 -15.62
N ASN A 72 -3.12 -1.75 -14.55
CA ASN A 72 -2.57 -0.92 -13.47
C ASN A 72 -2.09 -1.73 -12.27
N MET A 73 -2.38 -3.04 -12.23
CA MET A 73 -2.06 -3.86 -11.06
C MET A 73 -0.61 -3.75 -10.63
N LYS A 74 0.31 -3.84 -11.58
CA LYS A 74 1.73 -3.78 -11.28
C LYS A 74 2.12 -2.44 -10.64
N PHE A 75 1.61 -1.33 -11.16
CA PHE A 75 1.87 0.00 -10.61
C PHE A 75 1.28 0.15 -9.22
N LEU A 76 0.06 -0.37 -9.00
CA LEU A 76 -0.57 -0.34 -7.68
C LEU A 76 0.23 -1.14 -6.67
N MET A 77 0.77 -2.30 -7.07
CA MET A 77 1.64 -3.09 -6.20
C MET A 77 2.92 -2.30 -5.85
N MET A 78 3.52 -1.63 -6.83
CA MET A 78 4.70 -0.81 -6.59
C MET A 78 4.40 0.33 -5.61
N ASP A 79 3.25 0.99 -5.76
CA ASP A 79 2.83 2.05 -4.85
C ASP A 79 2.67 1.52 -3.43
N LEU A 80 2.02 0.36 -3.27
CA LEU A 80 1.85 -0.28 -1.96
C LEU A 80 3.19 -0.62 -1.32
N ILE A 81 4.14 -1.09 -2.10
CA ILE A 81 5.50 -1.38 -1.62
C ILE A 81 6.18 -0.10 -1.15
N ASN A 82 6.12 0.96 -1.96
CA ASN A 82 6.76 2.23 -1.64
C ASN A 82 6.16 2.88 -0.40
N GLU A 83 4.86 2.70 -0.18
CA GLU A 83 4.16 3.23 0.99
C GLU A 83 4.40 2.43 2.26
N GLY A 84 5.02 1.26 2.14
CA GLY A 84 5.20 0.37 3.28
C GLY A 84 3.95 -0.41 3.65
N ALA A 85 2.95 -0.45 2.77
CA ALA A 85 1.70 -1.17 3.03
C ALA A 85 1.87 -2.68 2.90
N ILE A 86 2.79 -3.12 2.05
CA ILE A 86 3.10 -4.54 1.84
C ILE A 86 4.61 -4.76 1.83
N ALA A 87 5.01 -5.98 2.15
CA ALA A 87 6.40 -6.40 2.21
C ALA A 87 6.54 -7.81 1.66
N GLU A 88 7.73 -8.40 1.78
CA GLU A 88 8.05 -9.69 1.16
C GLU A 88 7.03 -10.80 1.44
N ASP A 89 6.56 -10.90 2.68
CA ASP A 89 5.60 -11.95 3.06
C ASP A 89 4.30 -11.85 2.29
N ASP A 90 3.94 -10.64 1.84
CA ASP A 90 2.71 -10.40 1.11
C ASP A 90 2.77 -10.88 -0.34
N PHE A 91 3.97 -11.25 -0.83
CA PHE A 91 4.15 -11.71 -2.20
C PHE A 91 3.90 -13.21 -2.36
N ASP A 92 3.72 -13.92 -1.26
CA ASP A 92 3.41 -15.36 -1.30
C ASP A 92 2.09 -15.60 -2.01
N GLY A 93 2.05 -16.64 -2.82
CA GLY A 93 0.85 -17.02 -3.55
C GLY A 93 0.77 -16.46 -4.96
N PHE A 94 1.57 -15.45 -5.30
CA PHE A 94 1.68 -14.96 -6.67
C PHE A 94 2.53 -15.93 -7.51
N SER A 95 2.35 -15.88 -8.84
CA SER A 95 3.15 -16.70 -9.74
C SER A 95 4.63 -16.37 -9.59
N ASP A 96 5.48 -17.34 -9.91
CA ASP A 96 6.93 -17.21 -9.73
C ASP A 96 7.48 -15.98 -10.45
N ASP A 97 7.11 -15.77 -11.71
CA ASP A 97 7.57 -14.62 -12.49
C ASP A 97 7.16 -13.29 -11.85
N PHE A 98 5.90 -13.19 -11.44
CA PHE A 98 5.39 -11.95 -10.85
C PHE A 98 6.02 -11.72 -9.47
N ARG A 99 6.10 -12.77 -8.67
CA ARG A 99 6.73 -12.69 -7.34
C ARG A 99 8.18 -12.25 -7.46
N ASP A 100 8.94 -12.79 -8.42
CA ASP A 100 10.34 -12.41 -8.63
C ASP A 100 10.46 -10.93 -8.98
N GLN A 101 9.57 -10.41 -9.82
CA GLN A 101 9.53 -8.99 -10.14
C GLN A 101 9.26 -8.13 -8.90
N LEU A 102 8.32 -8.55 -8.06
CA LEU A 102 7.98 -7.83 -6.84
C LEU A 102 9.14 -7.85 -5.84
N LEU A 103 9.78 -9.00 -5.68
CA LEU A 103 10.95 -9.13 -4.79
C LEU A 103 12.11 -8.27 -5.27
N PHE A 104 12.35 -8.23 -6.57
CA PHE A 104 13.40 -7.38 -7.14
C PHE A 104 13.11 -5.91 -6.88
N TYR A 105 11.87 -5.49 -7.12
CA TYR A 105 11.46 -4.10 -6.87
C TYR A 105 11.62 -3.74 -5.39
N TYR A 106 11.17 -4.60 -4.52
CA TYR A 106 11.24 -4.39 -3.08
C TYR A 106 12.68 -4.23 -2.60
N ALA A 107 13.58 -5.08 -3.11
CA ALA A 107 14.98 -5.09 -2.66
C ALA A 107 15.83 -3.98 -3.28
N ASN A 108 15.54 -3.58 -4.53
CA ASN A 108 16.46 -2.76 -5.31
C ASN A 108 15.92 -1.41 -5.76
N VAL A 109 14.62 -1.27 -5.90
CA VAL A 109 14.01 -0.10 -6.58
C VAL A 109 13.14 0.73 -5.64
N ARG A 110 12.48 0.12 -4.67
CA ARG A 110 11.51 0.82 -3.82
C ARG A 110 12.09 2.09 -3.20
N LYS A 111 11.23 3.09 -3.11
CA LYS A 111 11.57 4.35 -2.45
C LYS A 111 11.38 4.20 -0.94
N LYS A 112 12.36 4.66 -0.20
CA LYS A 112 12.31 4.63 1.27
C LYS A 112 11.85 5.95 1.83
#